data_ca0479e769f6e2033ae9af48a0d6b893
#
_entry.id   ca0479e769f6e2033ae9af48a0d6b893
#
_cell.length_a   1.000
_cell.length_b   1.000
_cell.length_c   1.000
_cell.angle_alpha   90.00
_cell.angle_beta   90.00
_cell.angle_gamma   90.00
#
_symmetry.space_group_name_H-M   'P 1'
#
loop_
_entity.id
_entity.type
_entity.pdbx_description
1 polymer ?
#
loop_
_entity_poly.entity_id
_entity_poly.type
_entity_poly.pdbx_seq_one_letter_code
_entity_poly.pdbx_strand_id
1 'polypeptide(L)'
;MSKLFGGICIALLVAFLAGGWYLGQVHSELVETKMGLLAAENTAAALEDQLATRESELLSLKQELEEAQPRHFSSTEELEVWLANDDTNQREYCSDEFNCINFALMLQQRALGSGYILSTEVLPVGSHWVNIAIIGDRIYLIEPQDDRVILEKKINRGESG
;
A
#
# COMPACT_ATOMS: atom_id res chain seq x y z
N MET A 1 -26.31 87.52 -8.90
CA MET A 1 -25.13 86.63 -9.13
C MET A 1 -24.74 85.85 -7.90
N SER A 2 -24.94 86.26 -6.65
CA SER A 2 -24.49 85.51 -5.44
C SER A 2 -25.23 84.22 -5.15
N LYS A 3 -26.48 84.03 -5.52
CA LYS A 3 -27.28 82.83 -5.29
C LYS A 3 -26.85 81.62 -6.20
N LEU A 4 -26.33 81.89 -7.38
CA LEU A 4 -25.87 80.92 -8.32
C LEU A 4 -24.52 80.28 -7.85
N PHE A 5 -23.64 81.12 -7.31
CA PHE A 5 -22.36 80.67 -6.76
C PHE A 5 -22.52 79.75 -5.53
N GLY A 6 -23.49 80.07 -4.65
CA GLY A 6 -23.76 79.22 -3.49
C GLY A 6 -24.26 77.80 -3.85
N GLY A 7 -25.10 77.69 -4.88
CA GLY A 7 -25.61 76.41 -5.35
C GLY A 7 -24.53 75.51 -5.96
N ILE A 8 -23.61 76.08 -6.72
CA ILE A 8 -22.51 75.33 -7.33
C ILE A 8 -21.51 74.79 -6.26
N CYS A 9 -21.20 75.60 -5.25
CA CYS A 9 -20.31 75.14 -4.15
C CYS A 9 -20.94 74.03 -3.33
N ILE A 10 -22.25 74.08 -3.06
CA ILE A 10 -22.93 73.00 -2.35
C ILE A 10 -22.96 71.71 -3.18
N ALA A 11 -23.25 71.80 -4.47
CA ALA A 11 -23.23 70.61 -5.36
C ALA A 11 -21.85 69.95 -5.47
N LEU A 12 -20.78 70.73 -5.55
CA LEU A 12 -19.40 70.23 -5.55
C LEU A 12 -19.03 69.59 -4.23
N LEU A 13 -19.47 70.13 -3.11
CA LEU A 13 -19.22 69.57 -1.77
C LEU A 13 -19.95 68.26 -1.57
N VAL A 14 -21.20 68.15 -2.02
CA VAL A 14 -21.92 66.83 -2.00
C VAL A 14 -21.31 65.83 -2.90
N ALA A 15 -20.87 66.18 -4.10
CA ALA A 15 -20.18 65.30 -5.01
C ALA A 15 -18.86 64.79 -4.43
N PHE A 16 -18.09 65.66 -3.74
CA PHE A 16 -16.83 65.28 -3.08
C PHE A 16 -17.03 64.32 -1.90
N LEU A 17 -18.07 64.59 -1.08
CA LEU A 17 -18.43 63.75 0.04
C LEU A 17 -18.93 62.35 -0.44
N ALA A 18 -19.77 62.29 -1.46
CA ALA A 18 -20.27 61.07 -2.07
C ALA A 18 -19.12 60.25 -2.72
N GLY A 19 -18.21 60.92 -3.41
CA GLY A 19 -17.03 60.32 -3.99
C GLY A 19 -16.07 59.73 -2.92
N GLY A 20 -15.85 60.47 -1.83
CA GLY A 20 -15.07 60.03 -0.71
C GLY A 20 -15.67 58.80 -0.01
N TRP A 21 -16.99 58.80 0.20
CA TRP A 21 -17.71 57.65 0.77
C TRP A 21 -17.64 56.43 -0.15
N TYR A 22 -17.84 56.57 -1.45
CA TYR A 22 -17.74 55.51 -2.46
C TYR A 22 -16.32 54.91 -2.52
N LEU A 23 -15.29 55.76 -2.53
CA LEU A 23 -13.90 55.29 -2.48
C LEU A 23 -13.56 54.51 -1.19
N GLY A 24 -14.12 54.95 -0.06
CA GLY A 24 -13.99 54.26 1.22
C GLY A 24 -14.62 52.86 1.18
N GLN A 25 -15.81 52.73 0.57
CA GLN A 25 -16.49 51.43 0.41
C GLN A 25 -15.73 50.48 -0.50
N VAL A 26 -15.25 50.94 -1.66
CA VAL A 26 -14.46 50.16 -2.59
C VAL A 26 -13.14 49.74 -1.94
N HIS A 27 -12.51 50.59 -1.16
CA HIS A 27 -11.29 50.25 -0.43
C HIS A 27 -11.53 49.16 0.62
N SER A 28 -12.65 49.24 1.40
CA SER A 28 -12.97 48.20 2.39
C SER A 28 -13.26 46.84 1.75
N GLU A 29 -14.02 46.80 0.63
CA GLU A 29 -14.28 45.56 -0.13
C GLU A 29 -12.99 44.95 -0.70
N LEU A 30 -12.07 45.79 -1.20
CA LEU A 30 -10.78 45.35 -1.70
C LEU A 30 -9.92 44.72 -0.60
N VAL A 31 -9.90 45.34 0.59
CA VAL A 31 -9.17 44.83 1.74
C VAL A 31 -9.75 43.48 2.20
N GLU A 32 -11.09 43.39 2.30
CA GLU A 32 -11.75 42.14 2.68
C GLU A 32 -11.49 41.00 1.68
N THR A 33 -11.60 41.30 0.39
CA THR A 33 -11.31 40.35 -0.68
C THR A 33 -9.84 39.87 -0.62
N LYS A 34 -8.90 40.78 -0.39
CA LYS A 34 -7.49 40.46 -0.24
C LYS A 34 -7.23 39.58 0.98
N MET A 35 -7.87 39.84 2.10
CA MET A 35 -7.79 39.04 3.31
C MET A 35 -8.36 37.63 3.08
N GLY A 36 -9.50 37.53 2.38
CA GLY A 36 -10.10 36.26 1.98
C GLY A 36 -9.19 35.45 1.07
N LEU A 37 -8.55 36.12 0.10
CA LEU A 37 -7.59 35.46 -0.79
C LEU A 37 -6.37 34.89 -0.01
N LEU A 38 -5.77 35.66 0.89
CA LEU A 38 -4.66 35.22 1.72
C LEU A 38 -5.05 34.05 2.64
N ALA A 39 -6.27 34.09 3.19
CA ALA A 39 -6.77 32.95 3.98
C ALA A 39 -6.95 31.68 3.13
N ALA A 40 -7.47 31.81 1.91
CA ALA A 40 -7.61 30.71 0.97
C ALA A 40 -6.24 30.13 0.54
N GLU A 41 -5.26 30.99 0.26
CA GLU A 41 -3.89 30.55 -0.05
C GLU A 41 -3.25 29.77 1.11
N ASN A 42 -3.41 30.25 2.34
CA ASN A 42 -2.90 29.56 3.52
C ASN A 42 -3.58 28.19 3.75
N THR A 43 -4.89 28.10 3.52
CA THR A 43 -5.63 26.84 3.62
C THR A 43 -5.22 25.86 2.51
N ALA A 44 -4.99 26.34 1.29
CA ALA A 44 -4.50 25.54 0.19
C ALA A 44 -3.10 24.95 0.50
N ALA A 45 -2.18 25.77 0.99
CA ALA A 45 -0.85 25.32 1.39
C ALA A 45 -0.90 24.27 2.53
N ALA A 46 -1.77 24.47 3.52
CA ALA A 46 -1.95 23.49 4.60
C ALA A 46 -2.54 22.15 4.11
N LEU A 47 -3.46 22.20 3.13
CA LEU A 47 -4.02 21.01 2.51
C LEU A 47 -2.97 20.25 1.66
N GLU A 48 -2.12 20.96 0.93
CA GLU A 48 -1.01 20.37 0.17
C GLU A 48 -0.04 19.62 1.09
N ASP A 49 0.31 20.20 2.23
CA ASP A 49 1.19 19.56 3.24
C ASP A 49 0.53 18.30 3.83
N GLN A 50 -0.78 18.37 4.15
CA GLN A 50 -1.53 17.21 4.61
C GLN A 50 -1.59 16.10 3.54
N LEU A 51 -1.75 16.47 2.28
CA LEU A 51 -1.81 15.53 1.16
C LEU A 51 -0.47 14.81 0.99
N ALA A 52 0.66 15.53 1.01
CA ALA A 52 1.99 14.96 0.97
C ALA A 52 2.26 14.00 2.13
N THR A 53 1.80 14.35 3.34
CA THR A 53 1.91 13.49 4.53
C THR A 53 1.12 12.20 4.34
N ARG A 54 -0.13 12.28 3.86
CA ARG A 54 -0.97 11.09 3.61
C ARG A 54 -0.45 10.21 2.50
N GLU A 55 0.13 10.79 1.45
CA GLU A 55 0.78 10.01 0.38
C GLU A 55 1.97 9.22 0.91
N SER A 56 2.79 9.82 1.78
CA SER A 56 3.91 9.12 2.40
C SER A 56 3.47 7.98 3.34
N GLU A 57 2.41 8.20 4.13
CA GLU A 57 1.80 7.17 4.98
C GLU A 57 1.25 6.00 4.14
N LEU A 58 0.57 6.30 3.03
CA LEU A 58 0.04 5.29 2.12
C LEU A 58 1.15 4.44 1.48
N LEU A 59 2.26 5.07 1.10
CA LEU A 59 3.42 4.36 0.53
C LEU A 59 4.05 3.41 1.57
N SER A 60 4.22 3.86 2.82
CA SER A 60 4.76 3.01 3.89
C SER A 60 3.84 1.83 4.21
N LEU A 61 2.53 2.07 4.34
CA LEU A 61 1.53 1.01 4.57
C LEU A 61 1.46 0.00 3.42
N LYS A 62 1.59 0.48 2.19
CA LYS A 62 1.62 -0.40 1.01
C LYS A 62 2.85 -1.30 1.02
N GLN A 63 4.01 -0.75 1.37
CA GLN A 63 5.24 -1.53 1.51
C GLN A 63 5.12 -2.56 2.64
N GLU A 64 4.62 -2.16 3.82
CA GLU A 64 4.37 -3.08 4.93
C GLU A 64 3.41 -4.22 4.54
N LEU A 65 2.37 -3.90 3.77
CA LEU A 65 1.43 -4.90 3.28
C LEU A 65 2.08 -5.87 2.29
N GLU A 66 2.91 -5.38 1.37
CA GLU A 66 3.67 -6.22 0.43
C GLU A 66 4.65 -7.14 1.16
N GLU A 67 5.34 -6.64 2.19
CA GLU A 67 6.27 -7.42 3.02
C GLU A 67 5.54 -8.46 3.90
N ALA A 68 4.31 -8.15 4.35
CA ALA A 68 3.49 -9.05 5.17
C ALA A 68 2.77 -10.14 4.37
N GLN A 69 2.69 -10.02 3.02
CA GLN A 69 2.05 -11.03 2.19
C GLN A 69 2.96 -12.25 2.03
N PRO A 70 2.43 -13.48 2.27
CA PRO A 70 3.18 -14.69 1.96
C PRO A 70 3.52 -14.75 0.47
N ARG A 71 4.75 -15.08 0.15
CA ARG A 71 5.28 -15.16 -1.21
C ARG A 71 5.83 -16.54 -1.54
N HIS A 72 5.98 -16.83 -2.80
CA HIS A 72 6.75 -17.98 -3.25
C HIS A 72 8.25 -17.76 -3.00
N PHE A 73 8.99 -18.85 -2.82
CA PHE A 73 10.45 -18.79 -2.82
C PHE A 73 10.96 -18.25 -4.16
N SER A 74 11.98 -17.43 -4.12
CA SER A 74 12.57 -16.81 -5.31
C SER A 74 13.52 -17.77 -6.06
N SER A 75 14.11 -18.72 -5.35
CA SER A 75 15.01 -19.71 -5.90
C SER A 75 15.00 -21.02 -5.08
N THR A 76 15.59 -22.08 -5.64
CA THR A 76 15.80 -23.33 -4.92
C THR A 76 16.77 -23.19 -3.77
N GLU A 77 17.78 -22.35 -3.90
CA GLU A 77 18.75 -22.07 -2.85
C GLU A 77 18.09 -21.42 -1.63
N GLU A 78 17.14 -20.48 -1.86
CA GLU A 78 16.37 -19.87 -0.78
C GLU A 78 15.50 -20.90 -0.06
N LEU A 79 14.83 -21.78 -0.82
CA LEU A 79 14.04 -22.87 -0.27
C LEU A 79 14.91 -23.83 0.56
N GLU A 80 16.05 -24.27 0.03
CA GLU A 80 16.97 -25.19 0.71
C GLU A 80 17.55 -24.58 1.99
N VAL A 81 17.92 -23.29 1.97
CA VAL A 81 18.37 -22.56 3.17
C VAL A 81 17.26 -22.47 4.21
N TRP A 82 16.03 -22.24 3.79
CA TRP A 82 14.90 -22.19 4.72
C TRP A 82 14.63 -23.57 5.32
N LEU A 83 14.59 -24.64 4.51
CA LEU A 83 14.42 -26.02 4.96
C LEU A 83 15.50 -26.43 5.97
N ALA A 84 16.76 -26.10 5.70
CA ALA A 84 17.87 -26.40 6.60
C ALA A 84 17.75 -25.74 8.01
N ASN A 85 16.95 -24.67 8.14
CA ASN A 85 16.65 -24.01 9.42
C ASN A 85 15.30 -24.44 10.04
N ASP A 86 14.51 -25.23 9.32
CA ASP A 86 13.27 -25.81 9.82
C ASP A 86 13.56 -27.17 10.50
N ASP A 87 12.86 -27.47 11.59
CA ASP A 87 13.08 -28.72 12.34
C ASP A 87 11.93 -29.75 12.13
N THR A 88 11.12 -29.60 11.10
CA THR A 88 10.01 -30.51 10.80
C THR A 88 10.53 -31.93 10.57
N ASN A 89 11.62 -32.09 9.80
CA ASN A 89 12.28 -33.36 9.49
C ASN A 89 12.91 -34.05 10.70
N GLN A 90 13.07 -33.34 11.82
CA GLN A 90 13.64 -33.89 13.06
C GLN A 90 12.59 -34.57 13.95
N ARG A 91 11.30 -34.52 13.56
CA ARG A 91 10.22 -35.19 14.27
C ARG A 91 10.27 -36.68 14.06
N GLU A 92 9.91 -37.41 15.09
CA GLU A 92 9.80 -38.88 14.99
C GLU A 92 8.50 -39.24 14.24
N TYR A 93 8.61 -40.11 13.24
CA TYR A 93 7.46 -40.63 12.52
C TYR A 93 6.71 -41.67 13.36
N CYS A 94 5.41 -41.45 13.54
CA CYS A 94 4.50 -42.39 14.17
C CYS A 94 3.22 -42.51 13.34
N SER A 95 2.92 -43.69 12.81
CA SER A 95 1.80 -43.90 11.89
C SER A 95 0.46 -43.45 12.45
N ASP A 96 0.26 -43.52 13.75
CA ASP A 96 -1.00 -43.27 14.42
C ASP A 96 -1.09 -41.82 14.98
N GLU A 97 0.06 -41.21 15.28
CA GLU A 97 0.09 -39.89 15.95
C GLU A 97 0.70 -38.80 15.07
N PHE A 98 1.81 -39.08 14.38
CA PHE A 98 2.53 -38.13 13.56
C PHE A 98 3.05 -38.74 12.27
N ASN A 99 2.17 -38.83 11.28
CA ASN A 99 2.43 -39.48 9.99
C ASN A 99 2.74 -38.45 8.87
N CYS A 100 2.83 -38.88 7.60
CA CYS A 100 3.19 -38.05 6.47
C CYS A 100 2.24 -36.83 6.29
N ILE A 101 0.96 -36.96 6.68
CA ILE A 101 0.00 -35.84 6.66
C ILE A 101 0.44 -34.76 7.64
N ASN A 102 0.79 -35.15 8.86
CA ASN A 102 1.22 -34.23 9.92
C ASN A 102 2.52 -33.53 9.55
N PHE A 103 3.49 -34.24 8.96
CA PHE A 103 4.71 -33.67 8.44
C PHE A 103 4.43 -32.61 7.38
N ALA A 104 3.63 -32.92 6.36
CA ALA A 104 3.32 -32.00 5.26
C ALA A 104 2.57 -30.76 5.74
N LEU A 105 1.59 -30.93 6.65
CA LEU A 105 0.82 -29.81 7.21
C LEU A 105 1.69 -28.93 8.13
N MET A 106 2.59 -29.53 8.92
CA MET A 106 3.49 -28.78 9.79
C MET A 106 4.46 -27.94 8.96
N LEU A 107 5.08 -28.50 7.93
CA LEU A 107 5.99 -27.76 7.05
C LEU A 107 5.26 -26.60 6.35
N GLN A 108 4.06 -26.84 5.83
CA GLN A 108 3.23 -25.79 5.23
C GLN A 108 2.92 -24.66 6.22
N GLN A 109 2.52 -25.00 7.45
CA GLN A 109 2.19 -23.99 8.47
C GLN A 109 3.42 -23.16 8.88
N ARG A 110 4.59 -23.78 8.98
CA ARG A 110 5.85 -23.11 9.31
C ARG A 110 6.31 -22.19 8.18
N ALA A 111 6.19 -22.67 6.93
CA ALA A 111 6.46 -21.84 5.77
C ALA A 111 5.58 -20.57 5.77
N LEU A 112 4.27 -20.74 6.01
CA LEU A 112 3.35 -19.62 6.10
C LEU A 112 3.72 -18.65 7.23
N GLY A 113 4.09 -19.16 8.40
CA GLY A 113 4.59 -18.37 9.53
C GLY A 113 5.89 -17.63 9.25
N SER A 114 6.68 -18.11 8.28
CA SER A 114 7.91 -17.49 7.79
C SER A 114 7.69 -16.58 6.56
N GLY A 115 6.43 -16.36 6.14
CA GLY A 115 6.10 -15.54 4.99
C GLY A 115 6.24 -16.25 3.64
N TYR A 116 6.27 -17.60 3.61
CA TYR A 116 6.37 -18.37 2.38
C TYR A 116 5.12 -19.20 2.11
N ILE A 117 4.85 -19.44 0.82
CA ILE A 117 3.73 -20.26 0.36
C ILE A 117 4.25 -21.66 -0.01
N LEU A 118 3.78 -22.67 0.72
CA LEU A 118 3.84 -24.07 0.32
C LEU A 118 2.44 -24.63 0.21
N SER A 119 2.20 -25.50 -0.76
CA SER A 119 0.98 -26.30 -0.87
C SER A 119 1.27 -27.74 -0.42
N THR A 120 0.23 -28.53 -0.22
CA THR A 120 0.34 -29.97 0.03
C THR A 120 -0.25 -30.75 -1.14
N GLU A 121 0.32 -31.90 -1.47
CA GLU A 121 -0.19 -32.82 -2.49
C GLU A 121 -0.11 -34.25 -2.00
N VAL A 122 -1.05 -35.08 -2.47
CA VAL A 122 -1.06 -36.51 -2.24
C VAL A 122 -0.53 -37.21 -3.48
N LEU A 123 0.58 -37.90 -3.36
CA LEU A 123 1.10 -38.70 -4.45
C LEU A 123 0.23 -39.95 -4.68
N PRO A 124 -0.09 -40.29 -5.95
CA PRO A 124 -0.97 -41.42 -6.26
C PRO A 124 -0.46 -42.77 -5.76
N VAL A 125 0.84 -42.91 -5.69
CA VAL A 125 1.48 -44.14 -5.22
C VAL A 125 1.64 -44.08 -3.71
N GLY A 126 0.92 -44.96 -3.01
CA GLY A 126 1.03 -45.11 -1.56
C GLY A 126 0.33 -44.10 -0.70
N SER A 127 -0.50 -43.19 -1.29
CA SER A 127 -1.20 -42.14 -0.57
C SER A 127 -0.24 -41.28 0.29
N HIS A 128 0.97 -41.03 -0.21
CA HIS A 128 1.99 -40.30 0.49
C HIS A 128 1.81 -38.78 0.32
N TRP A 129 1.91 -38.03 1.42
CA TRP A 129 1.78 -36.56 1.43
C TRP A 129 3.12 -35.89 1.35
N VAL A 130 3.21 -34.93 0.42
CA VAL A 130 4.39 -34.08 0.18
C VAL A 130 4.00 -32.61 0.14
N ASN A 131 4.99 -31.74 0.19
CA ASN A 131 4.77 -30.32 -0.05
C ASN A 131 5.17 -29.93 -1.47
N ILE A 132 4.57 -28.82 -1.95
CA ILE A 132 4.84 -28.24 -3.26
C ILE A 132 5.33 -26.80 -3.09
N ALA A 133 6.46 -26.49 -3.73
CA ALA A 133 6.92 -25.13 -3.95
C ALA A 133 6.81 -24.77 -5.44
N ILE A 134 6.34 -23.55 -5.72
CA ILE A 134 6.38 -22.95 -7.06
C ILE A 134 7.50 -21.91 -7.06
N ILE A 135 8.50 -22.10 -7.93
CA ILE A 135 9.64 -21.19 -8.07
C ILE A 135 9.76 -20.80 -9.53
N GLY A 136 9.42 -19.56 -9.84
CA GLY A 136 9.35 -19.09 -11.22
C GLY A 136 8.32 -19.85 -12.06
N ASP A 137 8.80 -20.59 -13.05
CA ASP A 137 7.99 -21.45 -13.94
C ASP A 137 8.09 -22.95 -13.62
N ARG A 138 8.57 -23.29 -12.43
CA ARG A 138 8.85 -24.67 -12.02
C ARG A 138 8.11 -25.07 -10.77
N ILE A 139 7.70 -26.33 -10.72
CA ILE A 139 7.08 -26.99 -9.57
C ILE A 139 8.09 -27.94 -8.97
N TYR A 140 8.29 -27.83 -7.67
CA TYR A 140 9.16 -28.69 -6.89
C TYR A 140 8.34 -29.46 -5.84
N LEU A 141 8.57 -30.74 -5.73
CA LEU A 141 8.09 -31.56 -4.64
C LEU A 141 9.12 -31.52 -3.50
N ILE A 142 8.64 -31.41 -2.29
CA ILE A 142 9.44 -31.41 -1.06
C ILE A 142 8.96 -32.57 -0.21
N GLU A 143 9.89 -33.47 0.11
CA GLU A 143 9.65 -34.52 1.09
C GLU A 143 9.87 -33.97 2.50
N PRO A 144 8.79 -33.77 3.30
CA PRO A 144 8.93 -33.06 4.58
C PRO A 144 9.62 -33.88 5.68
N GLN A 145 9.91 -35.17 5.43
CA GLN A 145 10.56 -36.01 6.40
C GLN A 145 12.11 -36.01 6.27
N ASP A 146 12.64 -35.58 5.12
CA ASP A 146 14.09 -35.57 4.87
C ASP A 146 14.57 -34.32 4.11
N ASP A 147 13.69 -33.31 3.93
CA ASP A 147 13.93 -32.03 3.22
C ASP A 147 14.39 -32.20 1.77
N ARG A 148 14.16 -33.34 1.16
CA ARG A 148 14.55 -33.59 -0.21
C ARG A 148 13.67 -32.82 -1.17
N VAL A 149 14.31 -32.00 -2.03
CA VAL A 149 13.65 -31.17 -3.05
C VAL A 149 13.85 -31.84 -4.42
N ILE A 150 12.74 -32.07 -5.14
CA ILE A 150 12.74 -32.73 -6.44
C ILE A 150 12.00 -31.85 -7.44
N LEU A 151 12.64 -31.54 -8.57
CA LEU A 151 11.95 -30.87 -9.69
C LEU A 151 10.92 -31.85 -10.31
N GLU A 152 9.63 -31.52 -10.20
CA GLU A 152 8.56 -32.32 -10.79
C GLU A 152 8.35 -31.96 -12.26
N LYS A 153 8.05 -30.68 -12.55
CA LYS A 153 7.75 -30.23 -13.92
C LYS A 153 7.97 -28.73 -14.09
N LYS A 154 8.05 -28.32 -15.37
CA LYS A 154 7.91 -26.91 -15.75
C LYS A 154 6.45 -26.57 -16.05
N ILE A 155 6.02 -25.39 -15.62
CA ILE A 155 4.72 -24.82 -15.95
C ILE A 155 4.84 -24.23 -17.36
N ASN A 156 4.27 -24.89 -18.36
CA ASN A 156 4.10 -24.28 -19.67
C ASN A 156 3.00 -23.21 -19.56
N ARG A 157 3.38 -21.97 -19.33
CA ARG A 157 2.46 -20.85 -19.57
C ARG A 157 2.24 -20.80 -21.08
N GLY A 158 1.13 -21.39 -21.54
CA GLY A 158 0.75 -21.27 -22.93
C GLY A 158 0.75 -19.78 -23.29
N GLU A 159 1.47 -19.43 -24.35
CA GLU A 159 1.34 -18.14 -24.99
C GLU A 159 -0.15 -18.00 -25.38
N SER A 160 -0.90 -17.24 -24.61
CA SER A 160 -2.23 -16.79 -24.99
C SER A 160 -2.02 -15.75 -26.09
N GLY A 161 -2.13 -16.24 -27.36
CA GLY A 161 -2.19 -15.40 -28.54
C GLY A 161 -3.48 -14.57 -28.57
#